data_82b9bfb50824ad5d2bbac47e4e4e80ab
#
_entry.id   82b9bfb50824ad5d2bbac47e4e4e80ab
#
_cell.length_a   1.000
_cell.length_b   1.000
_cell.length_c   1.000
_cell.angle_alpha   90.00
_cell.angle_beta   90.00
_cell.angle_gamma   90.00
#
_symmetry.space_group_name_H-M   'P 1'
#
loop_
_entity.id
_entity.type
_entity.pdbx_description
1 polymer ?
#
loop_
_entity_poly.entity_id
_entity_poly.type
_entity_poly.pdbx_seq_one_letter_code
_entity_poly.pdbx_strand_id
1 'polypeptide(L)'
;MNDGVLVAVGPRQAGHTAAVLDPVTTTVREAARSATGAGGHAQLTACTSCWDRRRGAVEGCGAAGRPLAQRLVAGGELVRDVPAKLAARVRGYSRGQGRKTGKHDAVSAGLAALHGTGILPVACDDATVSLRLRCDRRAELIAQRTQAVGRLHRLLAELTPGGMRRELTANQAQALLARIRPAGDVAVVRVHIARDHLAGIRALDARLKYLSGQIAALVTAPGTGLTGLFGIGPVIAGRILAEVGDVARFPTKDAFASDHGTAPIDASSGDQVRHRLSRAGHRRTGHARHTTAVTQIRCPATPGRR
;
A
#
# COMPACT_ATOMS: atom_id res chain seq x y z
N MET A 1 17.49 -33.88 13.71
CA MET A 1 17.83 -32.79 14.63
C MET A 1 17.74 -31.49 13.87
N ASN A 2 16.89 -30.59 14.32
CA ASN A 2 16.54 -29.36 13.58
C ASN A 2 17.40 -28.23 14.14
N ASP A 3 18.68 -28.16 13.72
CA ASP A 3 19.66 -27.22 14.24
C ASP A 3 19.54 -25.77 13.67
N GLY A 4 18.38 -25.43 13.15
CA GLY A 4 18.11 -24.11 12.61
C GLY A 4 17.65 -23.13 13.68
N VAL A 5 17.95 -21.84 13.50
CA VAL A 5 17.47 -20.76 14.36
C VAL A 5 16.55 -19.80 13.59
N LEU A 6 15.70 -19.09 14.33
CA LEU A 6 14.93 -17.97 13.81
C LEU A 6 15.53 -16.66 14.32
N VAL A 7 16.00 -15.82 13.40
CA VAL A 7 16.50 -14.47 13.70
C VAL A 7 15.33 -13.49 13.53
N ALA A 8 14.74 -13.10 14.63
CA ALA A 8 13.63 -12.17 14.64
C ALA A 8 14.10 -10.73 14.86
N VAL A 9 13.57 -9.79 14.09
CA VAL A 9 13.99 -8.38 14.16
C VAL A 9 12.79 -7.47 14.36
N GLY A 10 12.89 -6.64 15.42
CA GLY A 10 12.03 -5.49 15.64
C GLY A 10 12.70 -4.22 15.13
N PRO A 11 12.35 -3.74 13.93
CA PRO A 11 12.98 -2.56 13.34
C PRO A 11 12.42 -1.27 13.94
N ARG A 12 13.30 -0.29 14.16
CA ARG A 12 12.96 1.09 14.55
C ARG A 12 13.76 2.08 13.71
N GLN A 13 13.32 3.34 13.68
CA GLN A 13 13.99 4.39 12.91
C GLN A 13 15.46 4.60 13.31
N ALA A 14 15.78 4.50 14.60
CA ALA A 14 17.11 4.75 15.15
C ALA A 14 17.97 3.49 15.34
N GLY A 15 17.43 2.30 15.12
CA GLY A 15 18.18 1.05 15.30
C GLY A 15 17.29 -0.17 15.24
N HIS A 16 17.89 -1.32 15.05
CA HIS A 16 17.23 -2.61 15.01
C HIS A 16 17.59 -3.41 16.27
N THR A 17 16.64 -4.17 16.78
CA THR A 17 16.90 -5.16 17.81
C THR A 17 16.57 -6.53 17.23
N ALA A 18 17.55 -7.42 17.26
CA ALA A 18 17.39 -8.81 16.87
C ALA A 18 17.34 -9.72 18.09
N ALA A 19 16.58 -10.81 17.99
CA ALA A 19 16.58 -11.90 18.93
C ALA A 19 16.72 -13.21 18.13
N VAL A 20 17.67 -14.04 18.52
CA VAL A 20 17.85 -15.38 17.97
C VAL A 20 17.03 -16.34 18.82
N LEU A 21 16.05 -16.99 18.22
CA LEU A 21 15.17 -17.93 18.91
C LEU A 21 15.42 -19.36 18.45
N ASP A 22 15.37 -20.27 19.41
CA ASP A 22 15.23 -21.67 19.11
C ASP A 22 13.79 -21.93 18.60
N PRO A 23 13.61 -22.51 17.39
CA PRO A 23 12.28 -22.68 16.81
C PRO A 23 11.43 -23.75 17.52
N VAL A 24 12.04 -24.64 18.30
CA VAL A 24 11.35 -25.72 19.02
C VAL A 24 10.97 -25.28 20.43
N THR A 25 11.97 -24.80 21.18
CA THR A 25 11.78 -24.40 22.59
C THR A 25 11.28 -22.97 22.74
N THR A 26 11.31 -22.17 21.67
CA THR A 26 10.99 -20.74 21.65
C THR A 26 11.82 -19.88 22.59
N THR A 27 12.92 -20.44 23.12
CA THR A 27 13.83 -19.74 24.01
C THR A 27 14.74 -18.78 23.23
N VAL A 28 15.06 -17.64 23.83
CA VAL A 28 15.99 -16.68 23.26
C VAL A 28 17.42 -17.13 23.57
N ARG A 29 18.15 -17.48 22.54
CA ARG A 29 19.58 -17.88 22.65
C ARG A 29 20.48 -16.64 22.72
N GLU A 30 20.17 -15.61 21.93
CA GLU A 30 20.97 -14.39 21.85
C GLU A 30 20.09 -13.19 21.50
N ALA A 31 20.52 -11.99 21.87
CA ALA A 31 19.89 -10.75 21.45
C ALA A 31 20.96 -9.70 21.16
N ALA A 32 20.84 -9.03 20.02
CA ALA A 32 21.76 -8.01 19.57
C ALA A 32 21.00 -6.72 19.21
N ARG A 33 21.71 -5.59 19.29
CA ARG A 33 21.20 -4.31 18.85
C ARG A 33 22.17 -3.72 17.84
N SER A 34 21.64 -3.19 16.73
CA SER A 34 22.44 -2.55 15.69
C SER A 34 21.84 -1.19 15.32
N ALA A 35 22.67 -0.31 14.77
CA ALA A 35 22.19 0.92 14.14
C ALA A 35 21.42 0.63 12.86
N THR A 36 20.66 1.61 12.36
CA THR A 36 20.10 1.58 11.00
C THR A 36 21.17 1.92 9.96
N GLY A 37 21.01 1.42 8.75
CA GLY A 37 21.92 1.66 7.64
C GLY A 37 22.87 0.51 7.35
N ALA A 38 23.74 0.68 6.35
CA ALA A 38 24.54 -0.40 5.79
C ALA A 38 25.47 -1.06 6.81
N GLY A 39 26.13 -0.27 7.66
CA GLY A 39 27.02 -0.76 8.71
C GLY A 39 26.29 -1.56 9.79
N GLY A 40 25.15 -1.04 10.27
CA GLY A 40 24.34 -1.75 11.27
C GLY A 40 23.72 -3.03 10.73
N HIS A 41 23.33 -3.04 9.47
CA HIS A 41 22.84 -4.27 8.81
C HIS A 41 23.96 -5.30 8.67
N ALA A 42 25.19 -4.88 8.30
CA ALA A 42 26.34 -5.77 8.22
C ALA A 42 26.70 -6.35 9.60
N GLN A 43 26.65 -5.53 10.65
CA GLN A 43 26.85 -5.97 12.03
C GLN A 43 25.81 -7.03 12.44
N LEU A 44 24.54 -6.80 12.12
CA LEU A 44 23.47 -7.76 12.42
C LEU A 44 23.69 -9.09 11.70
N THR A 45 24.07 -9.04 10.42
CA THR A 45 24.37 -10.24 9.62
C THR A 45 25.58 -10.97 10.19
N ALA A 46 26.64 -10.25 10.59
CA ALA A 46 27.82 -10.83 11.20
C ALA A 46 27.53 -11.50 12.56
N CYS A 47 26.74 -10.88 13.42
CA CYS A 47 26.31 -11.48 14.70
C CYS A 47 25.52 -12.79 14.51
N THR A 48 24.88 -12.97 13.37
CA THR A 48 24.05 -14.17 13.10
C THR A 48 24.74 -15.18 12.17
N SER A 49 25.94 -14.89 11.68
CA SER A 49 26.69 -15.75 10.73
C SER A 49 27.17 -17.07 11.34
N CYS A 50 27.31 -17.15 12.67
CA CYS A 50 27.65 -18.38 13.37
C CYS A 50 26.57 -19.49 13.27
N TRP A 51 25.38 -19.14 12.75
CA TRP A 51 24.28 -20.07 12.58
C TRP A 51 24.14 -20.43 11.09
N ASP A 52 24.57 -21.62 10.69
CA ASP A 52 24.54 -22.05 9.28
C ASP A 52 23.12 -22.19 8.73
N ARG A 53 22.19 -22.62 9.58
CA ARG A 53 20.75 -22.74 9.23
C ARG A 53 19.93 -21.70 9.98
N ARG A 54 19.70 -20.57 9.34
CA ARG A 54 18.90 -19.48 9.91
C ARG A 54 17.77 -19.07 8.98
N ARG A 55 16.70 -18.58 9.57
CA ARG A 55 15.58 -17.93 8.88
C ARG A 55 15.35 -16.56 9.50
N GLY A 56 15.08 -15.56 8.69
CA GLY A 56 14.76 -14.22 9.15
C GLY A 56 13.26 -14.06 9.41
N ALA A 57 12.91 -13.29 10.42
CA ALA A 57 11.55 -12.80 10.64
C ALA A 57 11.63 -11.30 10.96
N VAL A 58 11.14 -10.45 10.09
CA VAL A 58 11.24 -9.00 10.25
C VAL A 58 9.86 -8.41 10.39
N GLU A 59 9.64 -7.63 11.45
CA GLU A 59 8.37 -6.95 11.69
C GLU A 59 8.21 -5.80 10.69
N GLY A 60 7.07 -5.76 9.99
CA GLY A 60 6.68 -4.62 9.15
C GLY A 60 7.63 -4.38 7.97
N CYS A 61 7.88 -5.39 7.16
CA CYS A 61 8.68 -5.30 5.93
C CYS A 61 8.10 -4.34 4.88
N GLY A 62 6.87 -3.89 5.03
CA GLY A 62 6.27 -2.82 4.23
C GLY A 62 6.58 -1.40 4.71
N ALA A 63 7.28 -1.25 5.85
CA ALA A 63 7.55 0.04 6.51
C ALA A 63 9.01 0.11 7.02
N ALA A 64 9.21 0.31 8.31
CA ALA A 64 10.55 0.47 8.92
C ALA A 64 11.46 -0.76 8.74
N GLY A 65 10.91 -1.95 8.60
CA GLY A 65 11.66 -3.19 8.35
C GLY A 65 12.11 -3.40 6.91
N ARG A 66 11.58 -2.63 5.95
CA ARG A 66 11.83 -2.85 4.53
C ARG A 66 13.32 -2.80 4.13
N PRO A 67 14.10 -1.77 4.49
CA PRO A 67 15.49 -1.68 4.05
C PRO A 67 16.34 -2.87 4.50
N LEU A 68 16.13 -3.32 5.75
CA LEU A 68 16.78 -4.50 6.28
C LEU A 68 16.34 -5.78 5.58
N ALA A 69 15.02 -5.97 5.45
CA ALA A 69 14.46 -7.17 4.82
C ALA A 69 14.93 -7.32 3.38
N GLN A 70 14.92 -6.26 2.57
CA GLN A 70 15.41 -6.27 1.20
C GLN A 70 16.90 -6.59 1.11
N ARG A 71 17.72 -6.05 2.02
CA ARG A 71 19.15 -6.36 2.06
C ARG A 71 19.40 -7.83 2.42
N LEU A 72 18.66 -8.38 3.39
CA LEU A 72 18.79 -9.78 3.79
C LEU A 72 18.40 -10.72 2.63
N VAL A 73 17.27 -10.46 1.97
CA VAL A 73 16.82 -11.26 0.83
C VAL A 73 17.77 -11.15 -0.36
N ALA A 74 18.31 -9.96 -0.65
CA ALA A 74 19.33 -9.77 -1.68
C ALA A 74 20.65 -10.52 -1.34
N GLY A 75 20.91 -10.75 -0.06
CA GLY A 75 22.01 -11.59 0.43
C GLY A 75 21.70 -13.09 0.45
N GLY A 76 20.55 -13.53 -0.07
CA GLY A 76 20.14 -14.95 -0.12
C GLY A 76 19.46 -15.46 1.16
N GLU A 77 19.16 -14.60 2.12
CA GLU A 77 18.49 -15.01 3.37
C GLU A 77 16.99 -15.24 3.14
N LEU A 78 16.46 -16.28 3.77
CA LEU A 78 15.02 -16.53 3.81
C LEU A 78 14.37 -15.67 4.89
N VAL A 79 13.64 -14.65 4.49
CA VAL A 79 12.98 -13.68 5.40
C VAL A 79 11.47 -13.78 5.30
N ARG A 80 10.79 -13.74 6.45
CA ARG A 80 9.32 -13.66 6.55
C ARG A 80 8.89 -12.26 6.98
N ASP A 81 7.85 -11.73 6.34
CA ASP A 81 7.21 -10.47 6.75
C ASP A 81 6.22 -10.70 7.87
N VAL A 82 6.55 -10.21 9.06
CA VAL A 82 5.67 -10.32 10.23
C VAL A 82 4.82 -9.06 10.34
N PRO A 83 3.49 -9.16 10.14
CA PRO A 83 2.60 -8.02 10.32
C PRO A 83 2.70 -7.44 11.74
N ALA A 84 2.91 -6.12 11.86
CA ALA A 84 3.03 -5.45 13.15
C ALA A 84 1.83 -5.68 14.09
N LYS A 85 0.62 -5.83 13.52
CA LYS A 85 -0.58 -6.17 14.28
C LYS A 85 -0.50 -7.58 14.90
N LEU A 86 0.10 -8.54 14.20
CA LEU A 86 0.27 -9.89 14.69
C LEU A 86 1.32 -9.93 15.80
N ALA A 87 2.48 -9.29 15.60
CA ALA A 87 3.50 -9.14 16.64
C ALA A 87 2.95 -8.44 17.89
N ALA A 88 2.12 -7.42 17.73
CA ALA A 88 1.46 -6.73 18.85
C ALA A 88 0.49 -7.65 19.62
N ARG A 89 -0.27 -8.51 18.94
CA ARG A 89 -1.14 -9.50 19.59
C ARG A 89 -0.33 -10.49 20.42
N VAL A 90 0.74 -11.05 19.83
CA VAL A 90 1.63 -12.00 20.54
C VAL A 90 2.25 -11.35 21.77
N ARG A 91 2.67 -10.07 21.67
CA ARG A 91 3.18 -9.32 22.82
C ARG A 91 2.15 -9.19 23.95
N GLY A 92 0.87 -9.09 23.65
CA GLY A 92 -0.21 -9.03 24.65
C GLY A 92 -0.34 -10.30 25.51
N TYR A 93 0.13 -11.44 25.01
CA TYR A 93 0.15 -12.71 25.76
C TYR A 93 1.41 -12.88 26.63
N SER A 94 2.41 -12.02 26.51
CA SER A 94 3.61 -12.10 27.33
C SER A 94 3.35 -11.58 28.75
N ARG A 95 3.89 -12.27 29.78
CA ARG A 95 3.73 -11.91 31.20
C ARG A 95 4.39 -10.56 31.61
N GLY A 96 4.88 -9.77 30.68
CA GLY A 96 5.71 -8.60 30.90
C GLY A 96 4.94 -7.27 31.12
N GLN A 97 3.71 -7.25 31.60
CA GLN A 97 2.94 -6.01 31.89
C GLN A 97 2.95 -4.96 30.75
N GLY A 98 2.97 -5.39 29.49
CA GLY A 98 2.92 -4.50 28.33
C GLY A 98 4.19 -3.64 28.10
N ARG A 99 5.31 -3.93 28.74
CA ARG A 99 6.59 -3.23 28.52
C ARG A 99 7.01 -3.34 27.05
N LYS A 100 7.04 -2.22 26.36
CA LYS A 100 7.47 -2.12 24.97
C LYS A 100 8.99 -1.84 24.93
N THR A 101 9.81 -2.90 24.88
CA THR A 101 11.24 -2.81 24.64
C THR A 101 11.57 -3.40 23.27
N GLY A 102 12.72 -3.01 22.68
CA GLY A 102 13.16 -3.58 21.41
C GLY A 102 13.29 -5.10 21.44
N LYS A 103 13.78 -5.67 22.56
CA LYS A 103 13.91 -7.12 22.73
C LYS A 103 12.55 -7.81 22.74
N HIS A 104 11.56 -7.27 23.47
CA HIS A 104 10.19 -7.81 23.47
C HIS A 104 9.54 -7.72 22.10
N ASP A 105 9.74 -6.62 21.35
CA ASP A 105 9.23 -6.47 20.00
C ASP A 105 9.83 -7.55 19.06
N ALA A 106 11.16 -7.75 19.11
CA ALA A 106 11.84 -8.79 18.31
C ALA A 106 11.37 -10.21 18.67
N VAL A 107 11.29 -10.53 19.96
CA VAL A 107 10.79 -11.86 20.43
C VAL A 107 9.36 -12.08 19.99
N SER A 108 8.48 -11.07 20.12
CA SER A 108 7.09 -11.16 19.70
C SER A 108 6.95 -11.37 18.20
N ALA A 109 7.80 -10.71 17.39
CA ALA A 109 7.88 -10.96 15.95
C ALA A 109 8.31 -12.39 15.63
N GLY A 110 9.31 -12.92 16.36
CA GLY A 110 9.77 -14.29 16.22
C GLY A 110 8.68 -15.32 16.55
N LEU A 111 8.04 -15.17 17.69
CA LEU A 111 6.93 -16.05 18.10
C LEU A 111 5.75 -15.97 17.11
N ALA A 112 5.44 -14.76 16.61
CA ALA A 112 4.44 -14.60 15.57
C ALA A 112 4.83 -15.33 14.28
N ALA A 113 6.11 -15.31 13.89
CA ALA A 113 6.61 -16.02 12.71
C ALA A 113 6.60 -17.54 12.87
N LEU A 114 6.79 -18.06 14.07
CA LEU A 114 6.79 -19.52 14.36
C LEU A 114 5.36 -20.10 14.38
N HIS A 115 4.43 -19.40 15.01
CA HIS A 115 3.09 -19.92 15.29
C HIS A 115 1.97 -19.27 14.46
N GLY A 116 2.27 -18.16 13.77
CA GLY A 116 1.29 -17.47 12.94
C GLY A 116 1.04 -18.18 11.61
N THR A 117 -0.19 -18.09 11.12
CA THR A 117 -0.58 -18.58 9.79
C THR A 117 -0.60 -17.43 8.78
N GLY A 118 -0.35 -17.74 7.50
CA GLY A 118 -0.45 -16.75 6.42
C GLY A 118 0.70 -15.71 6.38
N ILE A 119 1.82 -15.99 7.06
CA ILE A 119 3.01 -15.13 7.02
C ILE A 119 3.76 -15.41 5.73
N LEU A 120 3.86 -14.38 4.89
CA LEU A 120 4.47 -14.50 3.57
C LEU A 120 5.99 -14.31 3.60
N PRO A 121 6.73 -15.00 2.73
CA PRO A 121 8.13 -14.69 2.50
C PRO A 121 8.28 -13.29 1.90
N VAL A 122 9.36 -12.62 2.24
CA VAL A 122 9.75 -11.36 1.60
C VAL A 122 10.41 -11.69 0.27
N ALA A 123 9.91 -11.08 -0.79
CA ALA A 123 10.55 -11.13 -2.10
C ALA A 123 11.42 -9.88 -2.34
N CYS A 124 12.42 -9.99 -3.21
CA CYS A 124 13.16 -8.83 -3.69
C CYS A 124 12.22 -7.85 -4.40
N ASP A 125 12.58 -6.57 -4.35
CA ASP A 125 11.88 -5.53 -5.09
C ASP A 125 11.94 -5.82 -6.59
N ASP A 126 10.80 -5.87 -7.21
CA ASP A 126 10.61 -6.20 -8.62
C ASP A 126 9.81 -5.10 -9.36
N ALA A 127 9.44 -5.40 -10.60
CA ALA A 127 8.63 -4.51 -11.43
C ALA A 127 7.26 -4.19 -10.78
N THR A 128 6.69 -5.10 -9.98
CA THR A 128 5.39 -4.91 -9.33
C THR A 128 5.48 -3.84 -8.24
N VAL A 129 6.60 -3.79 -7.52
CA VAL A 129 6.88 -2.74 -6.52
C VAL A 129 7.02 -1.39 -7.21
N SER A 130 7.79 -1.33 -8.30
CA SER A 130 7.94 -0.13 -9.12
C SER A 130 6.59 0.38 -9.65
N LEU A 131 5.73 -0.53 -10.10
CA LEU A 131 4.37 -0.23 -10.54
C LEU A 131 3.48 0.28 -9.39
N ARG A 132 3.58 -0.34 -8.20
CA ARG A 132 2.86 0.07 -7.00
C ARG A 132 3.19 1.50 -6.61
N LEU A 133 4.48 1.85 -6.55
CA LEU A 133 4.92 3.20 -6.21
C LEU A 133 4.35 4.26 -7.16
N ARG A 134 4.31 3.98 -8.47
CA ARG A 134 3.71 4.89 -9.46
C ARG A 134 2.19 5.01 -9.29
N CYS A 135 1.51 3.90 -9.06
CA CYS A 135 0.08 3.90 -8.81
C CYS A 135 -0.28 4.67 -7.54
N ASP A 136 0.51 4.54 -6.47
CA ASP A 136 0.31 5.26 -5.23
C ASP A 136 0.55 6.75 -5.41
N ARG A 137 1.66 7.12 -6.08
CA ARG A 137 1.93 8.52 -6.38
C ARG A 137 0.83 9.15 -7.24
N ARG A 138 0.31 8.41 -8.22
CA ARG A 138 -0.82 8.88 -9.03
C ARG A 138 -2.07 9.13 -8.18
N ALA A 139 -2.38 8.25 -7.23
CA ALA A 139 -3.52 8.42 -6.33
C ALA A 139 -3.36 9.67 -5.44
N GLU A 140 -2.16 9.94 -4.92
CA GLU A 140 -1.85 11.16 -4.17
C GLU A 140 -2.05 12.42 -5.02
N LEU A 141 -1.57 12.43 -6.27
CA LEU A 141 -1.75 13.57 -7.17
C LEU A 141 -3.23 13.82 -7.51
N ILE A 142 -4.03 12.76 -7.65
CA ILE A 142 -5.49 12.90 -7.82
C ILE A 142 -6.12 13.56 -6.59
N ALA A 143 -5.75 13.15 -5.39
CA ALA A 143 -6.26 13.76 -4.16
C ALA A 143 -5.89 15.24 -4.06
N GLN A 144 -4.63 15.60 -4.37
CA GLN A 144 -4.16 16.98 -4.40
C GLN A 144 -4.94 17.81 -5.45
N ARG A 145 -5.14 17.23 -6.64
CA ARG A 145 -5.92 17.88 -7.71
C ARG A 145 -7.37 18.14 -7.27
N THR A 146 -8.02 17.16 -6.68
CA THR A 146 -9.40 17.30 -6.19
C THR A 146 -9.52 18.40 -5.15
N GLN A 147 -8.56 18.50 -4.21
CA GLN A 147 -8.51 19.57 -3.23
C GLN A 147 -8.30 20.94 -3.89
N ALA A 148 -7.37 21.05 -4.85
CA ALA A 148 -7.11 22.29 -5.56
C ALA A 148 -8.33 22.77 -6.36
N VAL A 149 -9.02 21.85 -7.03
CA VAL A 149 -10.28 22.10 -7.74
C VAL A 149 -11.34 22.63 -6.77
N GLY A 150 -11.54 21.98 -5.63
CA GLY A 150 -12.52 22.44 -4.62
C GLY A 150 -12.22 23.85 -4.10
N ARG A 151 -10.94 24.16 -3.86
CA ARG A 151 -10.51 25.51 -3.44
C ARG A 151 -10.74 26.55 -4.53
N LEU A 152 -10.38 26.22 -5.78
CA LEU A 152 -10.64 27.10 -6.92
C LEU A 152 -12.14 27.37 -7.10
N HIS A 153 -12.98 26.33 -7.02
CA HIS A 153 -14.44 26.46 -7.11
C HIS A 153 -15.00 27.42 -6.08
N ARG A 154 -14.55 27.31 -4.81
CA ARG A 154 -15.00 28.21 -3.75
C ARG A 154 -14.66 29.67 -4.06
N LEU A 155 -13.40 29.94 -4.48
CA LEU A 155 -12.98 31.31 -4.81
C LEU A 155 -13.76 31.88 -6.01
N LEU A 156 -14.00 31.06 -7.04
CA LEU A 156 -14.77 31.47 -8.21
C LEU A 156 -16.24 31.75 -7.84
N ALA A 157 -16.85 30.98 -6.94
CA ALA A 157 -18.19 31.23 -6.46
C ALA A 157 -18.31 32.56 -5.72
N GLU A 158 -17.31 32.93 -4.93
CA GLU A 158 -17.25 34.23 -4.25
C GLU A 158 -17.01 35.40 -5.23
N LEU A 159 -16.26 35.19 -6.31
CA LEU A 159 -15.96 36.21 -7.31
C LEU A 159 -17.05 36.41 -8.36
N THR A 160 -17.87 35.39 -8.60
CA THR A 160 -18.92 35.40 -9.62
C THR A 160 -20.23 34.79 -9.10
N PRO A 161 -20.95 35.47 -8.19
CA PRO A 161 -22.20 34.95 -7.65
C PRO A 161 -23.20 34.61 -8.77
N GLY A 162 -23.71 33.37 -8.76
CA GLY A 162 -24.68 32.89 -9.75
C GLY A 162 -24.11 32.55 -11.14
N GLY A 163 -22.83 32.82 -11.42
CA GLY A 163 -22.21 32.61 -12.74
C GLY A 163 -21.45 31.30 -12.91
N MET A 164 -21.39 30.42 -11.90
CA MET A 164 -20.54 29.23 -11.91
C MET A 164 -21.31 27.95 -12.22
N ARG A 165 -20.86 27.19 -13.22
CA ARG A 165 -21.32 25.84 -13.49
C ARG A 165 -20.69 24.85 -12.52
N ARG A 166 -21.37 23.75 -12.23
CA ARG A 166 -20.94 22.73 -11.26
C ARG A 166 -19.62 22.04 -11.65
N GLU A 167 -19.36 21.92 -12.94
CA GLU A 167 -18.15 21.32 -13.50
C GLU A 167 -17.44 22.31 -14.43
N LEU A 168 -16.29 22.84 -13.99
CA LEU A 168 -15.46 23.72 -14.78
C LEU A 168 -14.18 23.00 -15.20
N THR A 169 -13.89 23.02 -16.50
CA THR A 169 -12.56 22.65 -17.00
C THR A 169 -11.56 23.74 -16.67
N ALA A 170 -10.26 23.42 -16.65
CA ALA A 170 -9.21 24.41 -16.43
C ALA A 170 -9.25 25.57 -17.43
N ASN A 171 -9.65 25.30 -18.68
CA ASN A 171 -9.77 26.34 -19.71
C ASN A 171 -10.97 27.25 -19.46
N GLN A 172 -12.11 26.70 -19.04
CA GLN A 172 -13.27 27.49 -18.67
C GLN A 172 -13.00 28.34 -17.43
N ALA A 173 -12.30 27.80 -16.42
CA ALA A 173 -11.88 28.57 -15.25
C ALA A 173 -10.94 29.71 -15.62
N GLN A 174 -10.01 29.49 -16.55
CA GLN A 174 -9.14 30.57 -17.06
C GLN A 174 -9.93 31.66 -17.79
N ALA A 175 -10.84 31.27 -18.68
CA ALA A 175 -11.69 32.20 -19.40
C ALA A 175 -12.55 33.05 -18.45
N LEU A 176 -13.08 32.43 -17.39
CA LEU A 176 -13.83 33.14 -16.36
C LEU A 176 -12.96 34.11 -15.59
N LEU A 177 -11.77 33.69 -15.11
CA LEU A 177 -10.82 34.56 -14.41
C LEU A 177 -10.30 35.74 -15.26
N ALA A 178 -10.23 35.58 -16.58
CA ALA A 178 -9.84 36.65 -17.49
C ALA A 178 -10.90 37.77 -17.59
N ARG A 179 -12.17 37.43 -17.33
CA ARG A 179 -13.29 38.39 -17.41
C ARG A 179 -13.52 39.16 -16.10
N ILE A 180 -13.04 38.62 -14.98
CA ILE A 180 -13.24 39.21 -13.65
C ILE A 180 -12.46 40.51 -13.57
N ARG A 181 -13.14 41.61 -13.21
CA ARG A 181 -12.55 42.91 -12.87
C ARG A 181 -12.68 43.06 -11.34
N PRO A 182 -11.61 42.74 -10.58
CA PRO A 182 -11.70 42.80 -9.14
C PRO A 182 -11.85 44.23 -8.64
N ALA A 183 -12.77 44.49 -7.74
CA ALA A 183 -12.97 45.75 -7.05
C ALA A 183 -12.50 45.59 -5.59
N GLY A 184 -11.49 46.39 -5.21
CA GLY A 184 -10.87 46.40 -3.90
C GLY A 184 -9.86 45.26 -3.66
N ASP A 185 -9.03 45.44 -2.64
CA ASP A 185 -7.87 44.57 -2.36
C ASP A 185 -8.23 43.10 -2.11
N VAL A 186 -9.32 42.85 -1.42
CA VAL A 186 -9.75 41.47 -1.12
C VAL A 186 -10.08 40.68 -2.39
N ALA A 187 -10.77 41.34 -3.36
CA ALA A 187 -11.10 40.72 -4.65
C ALA A 187 -9.85 40.46 -5.49
N VAL A 188 -8.89 41.39 -5.45
CA VAL A 188 -7.59 41.22 -6.12
C VAL A 188 -6.85 40.01 -5.58
N VAL A 189 -6.75 39.90 -4.27
CA VAL A 189 -6.11 38.72 -3.60
C VAL A 189 -6.82 37.43 -3.97
N ARG A 190 -8.16 37.38 -3.96
CA ARG A 190 -8.92 36.19 -4.37
C ARG A 190 -8.63 35.78 -5.80
N VAL A 191 -8.58 36.72 -6.73
CA VAL A 191 -8.22 36.43 -8.13
C VAL A 191 -6.80 35.91 -8.26
N HIS A 192 -5.86 36.46 -7.51
CA HIS A 192 -4.47 35.97 -7.48
C HIS A 192 -4.39 34.53 -7.02
N ILE A 193 -4.97 34.20 -5.85
CA ILE A 193 -5.00 32.85 -5.31
C ILE A 193 -5.73 31.87 -6.25
N ALA A 194 -6.81 32.31 -6.90
CA ALA A 194 -7.53 31.48 -7.87
C ALA A 194 -6.65 31.14 -9.09
N ARG A 195 -5.86 32.09 -9.56
CA ARG A 195 -4.87 31.86 -10.65
C ARG A 195 -3.79 30.88 -10.22
N ASP A 196 -3.28 30.98 -8.99
CA ASP A 196 -2.29 30.05 -8.45
C ASP A 196 -2.85 28.63 -8.36
N HIS A 197 -4.08 28.46 -7.87
CA HIS A 197 -4.74 27.16 -7.88
C HIS A 197 -4.93 26.60 -9.27
N LEU A 198 -5.30 27.42 -10.25
CA LEU A 198 -5.44 26.99 -11.64
C LEU A 198 -4.11 26.55 -12.25
N ALA A 199 -3.03 27.28 -11.99
CA ALA A 199 -1.68 26.90 -12.41
C ALA A 199 -1.26 25.56 -11.76
N GLY A 200 -1.51 25.39 -10.45
CA GLY A 200 -1.29 24.16 -9.72
C GLY A 200 -2.07 22.97 -10.30
N ILE A 201 -3.34 23.15 -10.65
CA ILE A 201 -4.16 22.12 -11.29
C ILE A 201 -3.56 21.68 -12.62
N ARG A 202 -3.12 22.60 -13.46
CA ARG A 202 -2.49 22.28 -14.74
C ARG A 202 -1.18 21.50 -14.58
N ALA A 203 -0.36 21.90 -13.61
CA ALA A 203 0.87 21.18 -13.28
C ALA A 203 0.57 19.74 -12.79
N LEU A 204 -0.47 19.56 -11.98
CA LEU A 204 -0.93 18.25 -11.53
C LEU A 204 -1.46 17.40 -12.69
N ASP A 205 -2.22 17.99 -13.62
CA ASP A 205 -2.71 17.31 -14.83
C ASP A 205 -1.57 16.80 -15.72
N ALA A 206 -0.53 17.58 -15.91
CA ALA A 206 0.66 17.18 -16.66
C ALA A 206 1.39 15.99 -15.98
N ARG A 207 1.57 16.05 -14.65
CA ARG A 207 2.17 14.97 -13.88
C ARG A 207 1.33 13.68 -13.91
N LEU A 208 0.01 13.81 -13.81
CA LEU A 208 -0.93 12.67 -13.91
C LEU A 208 -0.86 12.01 -15.28
N LYS A 209 -0.80 12.79 -16.36
CA LYS A 209 -0.61 12.29 -17.73
C LYS A 209 0.69 11.52 -17.87
N TYR A 210 1.80 12.09 -17.39
CA TYR A 210 3.12 11.46 -17.41
C TYR A 210 3.15 10.11 -16.67
N LEU A 211 2.67 10.09 -15.42
CA LEU A 211 2.59 8.84 -14.63
C LEU A 211 1.66 7.80 -15.26
N SER A 212 0.54 8.23 -15.84
CA SER A 212 -0.36 7.32 -16.55
C SER A 212 0.31 6.67 -17.76
N GLY A 213 1.15 7.41 -18.51
CA GLY A 213 1.96 6.86 -19.59
C GLY A 213 3.00 5.85 -19.09
N GLN A 214 3.69 6.14 -17.99
CA GLN A 214 4.65 5.21 -17.39
C GLN A 214 3.98 3.91 -16.91
N ILE A 215 2.81 4.02 -16.27
CA ILE A 215 2.02 2.86 -15.84
C ILE A 215 1.59 2.04 -17.05
N ALA A 216 1.10 2.69 -18.11
CA ALA A 216 0.69 2.00 -19.34
C ALA A 216 1.84 1.21 -19.97
N ALA A 217 3.03 1.79 -20.08
CA ALA A 217 4.22 1.13 -20.60
C ALA A 217 4.60 -0.13 -19.78
N LEU A 218 4.57 -0.02 -18.43
CA LEU A 218 4.86 -1.14 -17.55
C LEU A 218 3.79 -2.25 -17.59
N VAL A 219 2.55 -1.92 -17.88
CA VAL A 219 1.46 -2.90 -18.01
C VAL A 219 1.51 -3.64 -19.34
N THR A 220 1.92 -2.95 -20.40
CA THR A 220 1.98 -3.52 -21.75
C THR A 220 3.15 -4.48 -21.92
N ALA A 221 4.29 -4.19 -21.29
CA ALA A 221 5.52 -4.98 -21.43
C ALA A 221 5.37 -6.47 -21.03
N PRO A 222 4.66 -6.85 -19.94
CA PRO A 222 4.46 -8.25 -19.55
C PRO A 222 3.40 -9.01 -20.35
N GLY A 223 2.68 -8.37 -21.28
CA GLY A 223 1.65 -9.03 -22.08
C GLY A 223 0.42 -9.48 -21.29
N THR A 224 0.00 -8.73 -20.27
CA THR A 224 -1.17 -9.07 -19.46
C THR A 224 -2.48 -9.05 -20.27
N GLY A 225 -3.33 -10.05 -20.09
CA GLY A 225 -4.68 -10.08 -20.68
C GLY A 225 -5.69 -9.13 -19.99
N LEU A 226 -5.31 -8.45 -18.89
CA LEU A 226 -6.24 -7.61 -18.12
C LEU A 226 -6.81 -6.43 -18.92
N THR A 227 -6.00 -5.82 -19.77
CA THR A 227 -6.43 -4.69 -20.61
C THR A 227 -7.37 -5.06 -21.74
N GLY A 228 -7.48 -6.36 -22.07
CA GLY A 228 -8.49 -6.89 -22.98
C GLY A 228 -9.88 -6.98 -22.37
N LEU A 229 -9.99 -6.87 -21.05
CA LEU A 229 -11.28 -6.88 -20.38
C LEU A 229 -11.91 -5.47 -20.42
N PHE A 230 -13.15 -5.41 -20.90
CA PHE A 230 -13.88 -4.16 -20.95
C PHE A 230 -13.95 -3.47 -19.58
N GLY A 231 -13.67 -2.17 -19.54
CA GLY A 231 -13.63 -1.39 -18.30
C GLY A 231 -12.30 -1.45 -17.54
N ILE A 232 -11.32 -2.22 -17.99
CA ILE A 232 -9.97 -2.26 -17.41
C ILE A 232 -8.98 -1.55 -18.33
N GLY A 233 -8.78 -0.26 -18.09
CA GLY A 233 -7.70 0.49 -18.73
C GLY A 233 -6.33 0.24 -18.06
N PRO A 234 -5.21 0.72 -18.67
CA PRO A 234 -3.86 0.45 -18.17
C PRO A 234 -3.64 0.84 -16.71
N VAL A 235 -4.26 1.92 -16.23
CA VAL A 235 -4.12 2.37 -14.83
C VAL A 235 -4.78 1.39 -13.86
N ILE A 236 -5.97 0.87 -14.21
CA ILE A 236 -6.68 -0.12 -13.38
C ILE A 236 -5.93 -1.45 -13.43
N ALA A 237 -5.48 -1.90 -14.60
CA ALA A 237 -4.64 -3.07 -14.75
C ALA A 237 -3.36 -2.95 -13.93
N GLY A 238 -2.68 -1.81 -14.01
CA GLY A 238 -1.48 -1.52 -13.22
C GLY A 238 -1.73 -1.60 -11.72
N ARG A 239 -2.85 -1.08 -11.24
CA ARG A 239 -3.22 -1.19 -9.82
C ARG A 239 -3.46 -2.64 -9.43
N ILE A 240 -4.17 -3.42 -10.23
CA ILE A 240 -4.43 -4.84 -9.96
C ILE A 240 -3.10 -5.61 -9.91
N LEU A 241 -2.25 -5.48 -10.93
CA LEU A 241 -0.95 -6.16 -10.98
C LEU A 241 -0.05 -5.77 -9.80
N ALA A 242 0.00 -4.49 -9.45
CA ALA A 242 0.80 -4.00 -8.34
C ALA A 242 0.38 -4.56 -6.97
N GLU A 243 -0.92 -4.79 -6.76
CA GLU A 243 -1.43 -5.28 -5.48
C GLU A 243 -1.50 -6.81 -5.43
N VAL A 244 -1.75 -7.45 -6.56
CA VAL A 244 -1.79 -8.92 -6.67
C VAL A 244 -0.37 -9.51 -6.61
N GLY A 245 0.60 -8.88 -7.29
CA GLY A 245 1.94 -9.45 -7.44
C GLY A 245 1.88 -10.78 -8.20
N ASP A 246 2.44 -11.82 -7.61
CA ASP A 246 2.35 -13.17 -8.14
C ASP A 246 0.95 -13.77 -7.86
N VAL A 247 0.21 -14.09 -8.92
CA VAL A 247 -1.11 -14.70 -8.83
C VAL A 247 -1.05 -16.15 -8.30
N ALA A 248 0.08 -16.84 -8.47
CA ALA A 248 0.28 -18.22 -8.01
C ALA A 248 0.23 -18.33 -6.47
N ARG A 249 0.38 -17.22 -5.74
CA ARG A 249 0.19 -17.19 -4.27
C ARG A 249 -1.25 -17.50 -3.83
N PHE A 250 -2.21 -17.48 -4.77
CA PHE A 250 -3.60 -17.80 -4.48
C PHE A 250 -3.93 -19.19 -5.03
N PRO A 251 -4.08 -20.21 -4.17
CA PRO A 251 -4.35 -21.58 -4.62
C PRO A 251 -5.72 -21.73 -5.29
N THR A 252 -6.69 -20.85 -4.98
CA THR A 252 -8.05 -20.89 -5.53
C THR A 252 -8.59 -19.49 -5.78
N LYS A 253 -9.62 -19.40 -6.62
CA LYS A 253 -10.39 -18.16 -6.84
C LYS A 253 -11.01 -17.63 -5.54
N ASP A 254 -11.39 -18.52 -4.63
CA ASP A 254 -12.03 -18.16 -3.36
C ASP A 254 -11.01 -17.57 -2.38
N ALA A 255 -9.77 -18.10 -2.37
CA ALA A 255 -8.65 -17.51 -1.65
C ALA A 255 -8.35 -16.09 -2.16
N PHE A 256 -8.34 -15.90 -3.48
CA PHE A 256 -8.20 -14.59 -4.11
C PHE A 256 -9.35 -13.64 -3.73
N ALA A 257 -10.60 -14.11 -3.78
CA ALA A 257 -11.76 -13.31 -3.41
C ALA A 257 -11.77 -12.92 -1.92
N SER A 258 -11.30 -13.81 -1.05
CA SER A 258 -11.18 -13.58 0.39
C SER A 258 -10.12 -12.52 0.70
N ASP A 259 -8.91 -12.62 0.12
CA ASP A 259 -7.82 -11.64 0.29
C ASP A 259 -8.27 -10.22 -0.13
N HIS A 260 -9.08 -10.15 -1.17
CA HIS A 260 -9.58 -8.88 -1.71
C HIS A 260 -10.90 -8.41 -1.10
N GLY A 261 -11.45 -9.15 -0.14
CA GLY A 261 -12.66 -8.79 0.59
C GLY A 261 -13.95 -8.86 -0.24
N THR A 262 -13.98 -9.62 -1.33
CA THR A 262 -15.17 -9.85 -2.16
C THR A 262 -15.88 -11.16 -1.84
N ALA A 263 -15.19 -12.10 -1.18
CA ALA A 263 -15.87 -13.26 -0.61
C ALA A 263 -16.78 -12.82 0.53
N PRO A 264 -18.04 -13.31 0.58
CA PRO A 264 -18.92 -13.05 1.70
C PRO A 264 -18.34 -13.71 2.96
N ILE A 265 -18.41 -13.01 4.09
CA ILE A 265 -18.07 -13.58 5.39
C ILE A 265 -19.34 -14.19 5.95
N ASP A 266 -19.28 -15.45 6.36
CA ASP A 266 -20.34 -16.09 7.13
C ASP A 266 -20.54 -15.34 8.46
N ALA A 267 -21.77 -14.99 8.73
CA ALA A 267 -22.23 -14.34 9.95
C ALA A 267 -23.46 -15.06 10.50
N SER A 268 -23.57 -16.35 10.18
CA SER A 268 -24.68 -17.22 10.57
C SER A 268 -24.68 -17.47 12.07
N SER A 269 -25.86 -17.59 12.66
CA SER A 269 -26.07 -17.93 14.07
C SER A 269 -27.33 -18.77 14.19
N GLY A 270 -27.21 -19.95 14.77
CA GLY A 270 -28.31 -20.92 14.82
C GLY A 270 -28.77 -21.30 13.43
N ASP A 271 -30.07 -21.36 13.20
CA ASP A 271 -30.68 -21.72 11.92
C ASP A 271 -30.70 -20.58 10.88
N GLN A 272 -30.16 -19.41 11.22
CA GLN A 272 -30.13 -18.25 10.31
C GLN A 272 -28.81 -18.20 9.52
N VAL A 273 -28.90 -18.42 8.21
CA VAL A 273 -27.77 -18.21 7.29
C VAL A 273 -27.69 -16.74 6.91
N ARG A 274 -26.63 -16.07 7.33
CA ARG A 274 -26.36 -14.66 6.99
C ARG A 274 -24.94 -14.47 6.53
N HIS A 275 -24.76 -13.60 5.56
CA HIS A 275 -23.45 -13.20 5.08
C HIS A 275 -23.26 -11.68 5.24
N ARG A 276 -22.03 -11.28 5.48
CA ARG A 276 -21.64 -9.86 5.56
C ARG A 276 -20.45 -9.58 4.67
N LEU A 277 -20.32 -8.32 4.25
CA LEU A 277 -19.15 -7.87 3.50
C LEU A 277 -17.89 -7.88 4.37
N SER A 278 -16.79 -8.43 3.84
CA SER A 278 -15.48 -8.35 4.47
C SER A 278 -14.97 -6.89 4.43
N ARG A 279 -14.66 -6.35 5.61
CA ARG A 279 -13.96 -5.06 5.74
C ARG A 279 -12.45 -5.22 5.89
N ALA A 280 -11.97 -6.45 5.97
CA ALA A 280 -10.54 -6.79 6.14
C ALA A 280 -9.80 -6.91 4.80
N GLY A 281 -10.52 -6.99 3.68
CA GLY A 281 -9.94 -7.16 2.36
C GLY A 281 -9.12 -5.95 1.89
N HIS A 282 -8.30 -6.21 0.89
CA HIS A 282 -7.38 -5.22 0.31
C HIS A 282 -8.13 -4.08 -0.40
N ARG A 283 -8.29 -2.93 0.28
CA ARG A 283 -9.15 -1.81 -0.17
C ARG A 283 -8.78 -1.26 -1.55
N ARG A 284 -7.49 -1.26 -1.91
CA ARG A 284 -7.00 -0.70 -3.19
C ARG A 284 -7.46 -1.54 -4.37
N THR A 285 -7.37 -2.87 -4.25
CA THR A 285 -7.88 -3.79 -5.27
C THR A 285 -9.41 -3.79 -5.30
N GLY A 286 -10.06 -3.69 -4.14
CA GLY A 286 -11.49 -3.49 -4.03
C GLY A 286 -11.96 -2.25 -4.81
N HIS A 287 -11.26 -1.13 -4.68
CA HIS A 287 -11.55 0.09 -5.43
C HIS A 287 -11.34 -0.07 -6.95
N ALA A 288 -10.27 -0.73 -7.38
CA ALA A 288 -10.02 -1.00 -8.79
C ALA A 288 -11.16 -1.81 -9.41
N ARG A 289 -11.60 -2.89 -8.74
CA ARG A 289 -12.74 -3.71 -9.19
C ARG A 289 -14.07 -2.96 -9.18
N HIS A 290 -14.32 -2.17 -8.14
CA HIS A 290 -15.51 -1.31 -8.10
C HIS A 290 -15.55 -0.35 -9.29
N THR A 291 -14.44 0.30 -9.60
CA THR A 291 -14.32 1.20 -10.75
C THR A 291 -14.59 0.47 -12.07
N THR A 292 -14.03 -0.74 -12.22
CA THR A 292 -14.28 -1.62 -13.39
C THR A 292 -15.78 -1.96 -13.50
N ALA A 293 -16.38 -2.42 -12.41
CA ALA A 293 -17.80 -2.80 -12.39
C ALA A 293 -18.72 -1.62 -12.72
N VAL A 294 -18.46 -0.43 -12.15
CA VAL A 294 -19.22 0.79 -12.47
C VAL A 294 -19.10 1.15 -13.94
N THR A 295 -17.89 1.00 -14.53
CA THR A 295 -17.68 1.26 -15.96
C THR A 295 -18.48 0.27 -16.81
N GLN A 296 -18.43 -1.01 -16.46
CA GLN A 296 -19.18 -2.07 -17.17
C GLN A 296 -20.69 -1.90 -17.06
N ILE A 297 -21.21 -1.49 -15.89
CA ILE A 297 -22.64 -1.23 -15.67
C ILE A 297 -23.12 -0.06 -16.54
N ARG A 298 -22.33 0.99 -16.66
CA ARG A 298 -22.67 2.20 -17.41
C ARG A 298 -22.63 2.01 -18.93
N CYS A 299 -21.98 0.98 -19.43
CA CYS A 299 -21.80 0.73 -20.86
C CYS A 299 -22.72 -0.42 -21.31
N PRO A 300 -23.80 -0.13 -22.05
CA PRO A 300 -24.79 -1.14 -22.43
C PRO A 300 -24.29 -2.18 -23.45
N ALA A 301 -23.15 -1.95 -24.09
CA ALA A 301 -22.57 -2.82 -25.11
C ALA A 301 -21.62 -3.89 -24.57
N THR A 302 -21.63 -4.19 -23.25
CA THR A 302 -20.73 -5.20 -22.68
C THR A 302 -21.23 -6.60 -23.04
N PRO A 303 -20.44 -7.42 -23.76
CA PRO A 303 -20.78 -8.84 -23.97
C PRO A 303 -20.86 -9.55 -22.62
N GLY A 304 -22.01 -10.16 -22.30
CA GLY A 304 -22.22 -10.86 -21.02
C GLY A 304 -23.36 -10.30 -20.14
N ARG A 305 -24.00 -9.25 -20.55
CA ARG A 305 -25.21 -8.72 -19.89
C ARG A 305 -26.48 -9.30 -20.52
N ARG A 306 -26.67 -10.62 -20.38
CA ARG A 306 -27.96 -11.29 -20.62
C ARG A 306 -28.33 -12.10 -19.39
#